data_d35e6c2104c5d17fbac49a7821dbb2e8
#
_entry.id   d35e6c2104c5d17fbac49a7821dbb2e8
#
_cell.length_a   1.000
_cell.length_b   1.000
_cell.length_c   1.000
_cell.angle_alpha   90.00
_cell.angle_beta   90.00
_cell.angle_gamma   90.00
#
_symmetry.space_group_name_H-M   'P 1'
#
loop_
_entity.id
_entity.type
_entity.pdbx_description
1 polymer ?
#
loop_
_entity_poly.entity_id
_entity_poly.type
_entity_poly.pdbx_seq_one_letter_code
_entity_poly.pdbx_strand_id
1 'polypeptide(L)'
;MLELKDALLEVEGKPLFQRLSLMARDGQMTCITGTSGVGKTLLARVMVGLHPLDEGYVSIDGELITPLSAPVFRKMTAYLPQPVEPFDIEFEPDTSDLETVFGGFANQRSRNQNTESARRHSETVVSNPAFDLRPPVKRNISLVIADDPDVSQIEYLKSQAIQGRTVIVMSQRQEYIKTADQLITLEAI
;
A
#
# COMPACT_ATOMS: atom_id res chain seq x y z
N MET A 1 -4.21 16.13 -9.86
CA MET A 1 -4.66 16.75 -8.58
C MET A 1 -5.71 15.86 -7.93
N LEU A 2 -5.63 15.60 -6.59
CA LEU A 2 -6.64 14.86 -5.84
C LEU A 2 -7.38 15.80 -4.88
N GLU A 3 -8.71 15.72 -4.87
CA GLU A 3 -9.57 16.46 -3.94
C GLU A 3 -10.42 15.47 -3.14
N LEU A 4 -10.48 15.66 -1.83
CA LEU A 4 -11.42 15.06 -0.92
C LEU A 4 -12.30 16.17 -0.35
N LYS A 5 -13.61 16.03 -0.38
CA LYS A 5 -14.53 17.09 0.05
C LYS A 5 -15.64 16.57 0.94
N ASP A 6 -15.82 17.28 2.06
CA ASP A 6 -16.86 17.06 3.08
C ASP A 6 -16.97 15.60 3.51
N ALA A 7 -15.82 14.91 3.59
CA ALA A 7 -15.76 13.50 3.85
C ALA A 7 -16.15 13.17 5.28
N LEU A 8 -17.11 12.26 5.42
CA LEU A 8 -17.45 11.54 6.65
C LEU A 8 -17.08 10.08 6.46
N LEU A 9 -16.45 9.51 7.46
CA LEU A 9 -16.19 8.10 7.55
C LEU A 9 -16.44 7.61 8.97
N GLU A 10 -17.26 6.59 9.09
CA GLU A 10 -17.59 5.94 10.36
C GLU A 10 -16.99 4.53 10.41
N VAL A 11 -16.51 4.16 11.58
CA VAL A 11 -16.06 2.80 11.88
C VAL A 11 -16.78 2.33 13.14
N GLU A 12 -17.53 1.25 13.03
CA GLU A 12 -18.33 0.70 14.14
C GLU A 12 -19.29 1.73 14.76
N GLY A 13 -19.90 2.59 13.93
CA GLY A 13 -20.83 3.63 14.34
C GLY A 13 -20.20 4.83 15.03
N LYS A 14 -18.87 4.98 14.96
CA LYS A 14 -18.14 6.14 15.46
C LYS A 14 -17.48 6.88 14.30
N PRO A 15 -17.63 8.20 14.23
CA PRO A 15 -16.97 8.97 13.19
C PRO A 15 -15.44 8.94 13.43
N LEU A 16 -14.70 8.54 12.39
CA LEU A 16 -13.24 8.56 12.38
C LEU A 16 -12.75 9.96 11.98
N PHE A 17 -13.38 10.56 11.01
CA PHE A 17 -13.26 11.98 10.65
C PHE A 17 -14.59 12.47 10.10
N GLN A 18 -14.86 13.75 10.31
CA GLN A 18 -16.11 14.40 9.91
C GLN A 18 -15.82 15.70 9.18
N ARG A 19 -16.46 15.89 8.02
CA ARG A 19 -16.29 17.06 7.14
C ARG A 19 -14.83 17.33 6.77
N LEU A 20 -14.04 16.26 6.62
CA LEU A 20 -12.66 16.40 6.19
C LEU A 20 -12.65 16.84 4.72
N SER A 21 -12.00 17.96 4.48
CA SER A 21 -11.76 18.45 3.11
C SER A 21 -10.27 18.72 2.94
N LEU A 22 -9.70 18.21 1.86
CA LEU A 22 -8.29 18.41 1.54
C LEU A 22 -8.08 18.40 0.03
N MET A 23 -6.99 19.00 -0.41
CA MET A 23 -6.57 19.03 -1.80
C MET A 23 -5.07 18.75 -1.87
N ALA A 24 -4.69 17.73 -2.64
CA ALA A 24 -3.31 17.44 -2.96
C ALA A 24 -3.04 17.82 -4.43
N ARG A 25 -2.03 18.67 -4.64
CA ARG A 25 -1.73 19.27 -5.95
C ARG A 25 -0.68 18.47 -6.70
N ASP A 26 -0.74 18.54 -8.01
CA ASP A 26 0.29 17.97 -8.87
C ASP A 26 1.62 18.69 -8.66
N GLY A 27 2.70 17.96 -8.76
CA GLY A 27 4.04 18.49 -8.57
C GLY A 27 4.41 18.77 -7.11
N GLN A 28 3.56 18.39 -6.16
CA GLN A 28 3.78 18.61 -4.73
C GLN A 28 3.70 17.30 -3.94
N MET A 29 4.48 17.25 -2.86
CA MET A 29 4.39 16.20 -1.86
C MET A 29 3.56 16.70 -0.67
N THR A 30 2.38 16.13 -0.49
CA THR A 30 1.49 16.41 0.65
C THR A 30 1.70 15.36 1.72
N CYS A 31 2.08 15.78 2.93
CA CYS A 31 2.14 14.89 4.09
C CYS A 31 0.86 15.00 4.90
N ILE A 32 0.23 13.86 5.16
CA ILE A 32 -0.92 13.74 6.05
C ILE A 32 -0.44 13.06 7.33
N THR A 33 -0.45 13.81 8.42
CA THR A 33 0.00 13.35 9.74
C THR A 33 -1.17 13.24 10.72
N GLY A 34 -0.92 12.70 11.90
CA GLY A 34 -1.90 12.53 12.96
C GLY A 34 -1.52 11.36 13.85
N THR A 35 -2.13 11.23 15.02
CA THR A 35 -1.82 10.17 15.99
C THR A 35 -2.01 8.78 15.40
N SER A 36 -1.40 7.77 16.05
CA SER A 36 -1.63 6.37 15.68
C SER A 36 -3.12 6.04 15.85
N GLY A 37 -3.68 5.29 14.89
CA GLY A 37 -5.10 4.92 14.91
C GLY A 37 -6.07 6.00 14.41
N VAL A 38 -5.63 7.23 14.09
CA VAL A 38 -6.51 8.31 13.61
C VAL A 38 -7.13 8.06 12.23
N GLY A 39 -6.81 6.94 11.58
CA GLY A 39 -7.42 6.56 10.30
C GLY A 39 -6.61 6.88 9.04
N LYS A 40 -5.32 7.19 9.15
CA LYS A 40 -4.47 7.49 7.99
C LYS A 40 -4.51 6.42 6.90
N THR A 41 -4.31 5.17 7.27
CA THR A 41 -4.37 4.02 6.35
C THR A 41 -5.76 3.87 5.71
N LEU A 42 -6.82 4.11 6.49
CA LEU A 42 -8.17 4.02 5.97
C LEU A 42 -8.47 5.17 4.99
N LEU A 43 -7.99 6.38 5.31
CA LEU A 43 -8.06 7.52 4.40
C LEU A 43 -7.30 7.26 3.09
N ALA A 44 -6.12 6.64 3.15
CA ALA A 44 -5.39 6.22 1.95
C ALA A 44 -6.21 5.26 1.09
N ARG A 45 -6.90 4.29 1.71
CA ARG A 45 -7.80 3.35 1.00
C ARG A 45 -9.01 4.03 0.39
N VAL A 46 -9.57 5.03 1.07
CA VAL A 46 -10.65 5.87 0.54
C VAL A 46 -10.18 6.60 -0.72
N MET A 47 -9.01 7.22 -0.68
CA MET A 47 -8.46 7.98 -1.81
C MET A 47 -8.21 7.14 -3.06
N VAL A 48 -8.00 5.83 -2.93
CA VAL A 48 -7.86 4.92 -4.08
C VAL A 48 -9.15 4.16 -4.43
N GLY A 49 -10.26 4.50 -3.75
CA GLY A 49 -11.56 3.85 -3.97
C GLY A 49 -11.59 2.38 -3.54
N LEU A 50 -10.80 2.00 -2.53
CA LEU A 50 -10.84 0.68 -1.89
C LEU A 50 -11.80 0.64 -0.69
N HIS A 51 -12.18 1.81 -0.18
CA HIS A 51 -13.15 1.98 0.89
C HIS A 51 -14.11 3.11 0.51
N PRO A 52 -15.44 2.92 0.63
CA PRO A 52 -16.38 4.00 0.40
C PRO A 52 -16.34 5.03 1.53
N LEU A 53 -16.80 6.25 1.24
CA LEU A 53 -17.17 7.24 2.25
C LEU A 53 -18.65 7.06 2.63
N ASP A 54 -19.00 7.44 3.86
CA ASP A 54 -20.38 7.54 4.29
C ASP A 54 -21.02 8.81 3.74
N GLU A 55 -20.26 9.94 3.73
CA GLU A 55 -20.64 11.21 3.09
C GLU A 55 -19.44 11.85 2.41
N GLY A 56 -19.71 12.78 1.50
CA GLY A 56 -18.70 13.48 0.73
C GLY A 56 -18.22 12.72 -0.50
N TYR A 57 -17.09 13.15 -1.06
CA TYR A 57 -16.54 12.49 -2.25
C TYR A 57 -15.03 12.65 -2.37
N VAL A 58 -14.45 11.80 -3.21
CA VAL A 58 -13.07 11.93 -3.70
C VAL A 58 -13.13 12.16 -5.20
N SER A 59 -12.33 13.08 -5.69
CA SER A 59 -12.13 13.29 -7.13
C SER A 59 -10.65 13.35 -7.50
N ILE A 60 -10.32 12.89 -8.70
CA ILE A 60 -9.01 13.03 -9.31
C ILE A 60 -9.19 13.81 -10.61
N ASP A 61 -8.52 14.95 -10.74
CA ASP A 61 -8.63 15.86 -11.90
C ASP A 61 -10.08 16.26 -12.23
N GLY A 62 -10.92 16.39 -11.18
CA GLY A 62 -12.33 16.74 -11.28
C GLY A 62 -13.26 15.56 -11.57
N GLU A 63 -12.76 14.36 -11.80
CA GLU A 63 -13.56 13.15 -12.00
C GLU A 63 -13.78 12.41 -10.69
N LEU A 64 -15.02 12.09 -10.36
CA LEU A 64 -15.39 11.43 -9.12
C LEU A 64 -14.91 9.97 -9.09
N ILE A 65 -14.35 9.58 -7.95
CA ILE A 65 -14.06 8.18 -7.66
C ILE A 65 -15.36 7.52 -7.18
N THR A 66 -15.90 6.67 -8.01
CA THR A 66 -17.07 5.85 -7.75
C THR A 66 -16.69 4.36 -7.81
N PRO A 67 -17.52 3.43 -7.35
CA PRO A 67 -17.24 1.99 -7.52
C PRO A 67 -16.98 1.58 -8.98
N LEU A 68 -17.56 2.29 -9.95
CA LEU A 68 -17.37 2.02 -11.37
C LEU A 68 -16.07 2.61 -11.92
N SER A 69 -15.70 3.83 -11.50
CA SER A 69 -14.49 4.53 -11.99
C SER A 69 -13.23 4.14 -11.23
N ALA A 70 -13.32 3.73 -9.96
CA ALA A 70 -12.19 3.39 -9.11
C ALA A 70 -11.19 2.39 -9.73
N PRO A 71 -11.59 1.32 -10.46
CA PRO A 71 -10.64 0.43 -11.13
C PRO A 71 -9.76 1.12 -12.16
N VAL A 72 -10.27 2.17 -12.83
CA VAL A 72 -9.52 2.96 -13.81
C VAL A 72 -8.50 3.84 -13.08
N PHE A 73 -8.91 4.56 -12.03
CA PHE A 73 -8.02 5.40 -11.23
C PHE A 73 -6.91 4.59 -10.55
N ARG A 74 -7.20 3.40 -10.04
CA ARG A 74 -6.16 2.51 -9.47
C ARG A 74 -5.07 2.11 -10.47
N LYS A 75 -5.37 2.06 -11.78
CA LYS A 75 -4.35 1.80 -12.80
C LYS A 75 -3.38 2.96 -12.99
N MET A 76 -3.77 4.17 -12.60
CA MET A 76 -2.98 5.39 -12.67
C MET A 76 -2.39 5.78 -11.30
N THR A 77 -2.65 4.98 -10.28
CA THR A 77 -2.18 5.21 -8.90
C THR A 77 -1.13 4.18 -8.52
N ALA A 78 0.00 4.63 -7.99
CA ALA A 78 0.93 3.80 -7.26
C ALA A 78 0.59 3.88 -5.76
N TYR A 79 0.13 2.79 -5.19
CA TYR A 79 -0.10 2.69 -3.76
C TYR A 79 1.01 1.87 -3.11
N LEU A 80 1.69 2.49 -2.15
CA LEU A 80 2.75 1.87 -1.35
C LEU A 80 2.16 1.63 0.05
N PRO A 81 1.81 0.38 0.37
CA PRO A 81 1.24 0.06 1.68
C PRO A 81 2.30 0.18 2.77
N GLN A 82 1.84 0.32 4.02
CA GLN A 82 2.71 0.25 5.18
C GLN A 82 3.53 -1.04 5.14
N PRO A 83 4.86 -0.96 5.36
CA PRO A 83 5.69 -2.14 5.48
C PRO A 83 5.16 -3.05 6.59
N VAL A 84 4.88 -4.29 6.25
CA VAL A 84 4.55 -5.32 7.24
C VAL A 84 5.87 -5.94 7.67
N GLU A 85 6.13 -5.98 8.97
CA GLU A 85 7.25 -6.76 9.47
C GLU A 85 7.06 -8.22 9.03
N PRO A 86 8.10 -8.87 8.54
CA PRO A 86 7.99 -10.29 8.20
C PRO A 86 7.59 -11.03 9.48
N PHE A 87 6.41 -11.62 9.47
CA PHE A 87 6.07 -12.61 10.47
C PHE A 87 7.01 -13.79 10.22
N ASP A 88 7.78 -14.18 11.21
CA ASP A 88 8.40 -15.50 11.26
C ASP A 88 7.27 -16.51 11.44
N ILE A 89 6.55 -16.78 10.36
CA ILE A 89 5.69 -17.93 10.29
C ILE A 89 6.65 -19.08 10.06
N GLU A 90 7.07 -19.77 11.12
CA GLU A 90 7.54 -21.12 11.02
C GLU A 90 6.35 -21.94 10.48
N PHE A 91 6.25 -22.00 9.16
CA PHE A 91 5.34 -22.88 8.49
C PHE A 91 5.95 -24.28 8.63
N GLU A 92 5.61 -25.00 9.70
CA GLU A 92 5.76 -26.44 9.73
C GLU A 92 4.69 -26.99 8.78
N PRO A 93 5.06 -27.46 7.58
CA PRO A 93 4.09 -28.12 6.74
C PRO A 93 3.65 -29.38 7.48
N ASP A 94 2.42 -29.42 7.90
CA ASP A 94 1.82 -30.68 8.39
C ASP A 94 1.79 -31.65 7.23
N THR A 95 2.84 -32.46 7.15
CA THR A 95 2.99 -33.50 6.10
C THR A 95 2.12 -34.71 6.36
N SER A 96 1.38 -34.78 7.48
CA SER A 96 0.56 -35.93 7.85
C SER A 96 -0.58 -36.18 6.86
N ASP A 97 -1.11 -35.12 6.23
CA ASP A 97 -2.22 -35.24 5.27
C ASP A 97 -1.76 -35.54 3.83
N LEU A 98 -0.49 -35.28 3.50
CA LEU A 98 0.03 -35.54 2.14
C LEU A 98 0.26 -37.04 1.86
N GLU A 99 0.61 -37.84 2.86
CA GLU A 99 0.75 -39.27 2.69
C GLU A 99 -0.60 -39.98 2.44
N THR A 100 -1.68 -39.41 2.99
CA THR A 100 -3.02 -40.01 2.83
C THR A 100 -3.63 -39.69 1.46
N VAL A 101 -3.29 -38.55 0.85
CA VAL A 101 -3.86 -38.12 -0.44
C VAL A 101 -3.02 -38.62 -1.63
N PHE A 102 -1.70 -38.77 -1.47
CA PHE A 102 -0.78 -39.14 -2.55
C PHE A 102 -0.18 -40.55 -2.42
N GLY A 103 -0.44 -41.26 -1.33
CA GLY A 103 0.05 -42.65 -1.12
C GLY A 103 -0.46 -43.69 -2.11
N GLY A 104 -1.39 -43.34 -2.99
CA GLY A 104 -1.94 -44.23 -4.01
C GLY A 104 -1.20 -44.24 -5.36
N PHE A 105 -0.28 -43.34 -5.61
CA PHE A 105 0.38 -43.20 -6.92
C PHE A 105 1.90 -43.45 -6.95
N ALA A 106 2.50 -43.81 -5.82
CA ALA A 106 3.97 -43.98 -5.72
C ALA A 106 4.47 -45.41 -5.86
N ASN A 107 3.77 -46.27 -6.58
CA ASN A 107 4.29 -47.63 -6.90
C ASN A 107 4.30 -47.87 -8.40
N GLN A 108 5.12 -47.12 -9.12
CA GLN A 108 5.76 -47.57 -10.39
C GLN A 108 6.60 -46.40 -10.96
N ARG A 109 7.87 -46.39 -10.68
CA ARG A 109 8.99 -46.27 -11.63
C ARG A 109 10.30 -45.87 -10.95
N SER A 110 11.16 -46.91 -10.97
CA SER A 110 12.58 -46.77 -11.31
C SER A 110 13.53 -46.08 -10.35
N ARG A 111 14.24 -46.89 -9.60
CA ARG A 111 15.68 -46.74 -9.35
C ARG A 111 16.36 -45.97 -10.48
N ASN A 112 16.84 -44.74 -10.19
CA ASN A 112 18.20 -44.32 -10.56
C ASN A 112 18.51 -42.91 -10.05
N GLN A 113 19.54 -42.86 -9.18
CA GLN A 113 20.60 -41.86 -9.15
C GLN A 113 20.21 -40.36 -9.24
N ASN A 114 20.21 -39.68 -8.10
CA ASN A 114 21.09 -38.57 -7.81
C ASN A 114 20.60 -37.84 -6.54
N THR A 115 21.14 -38.27 -5.43
CA THR A 115 20.93 -37.69 -4.10
C THR A 115 21.82 -36.45 -3.83
N GLU A 116 22.26 -35.73 -4.84
CA GLU A 116 23.08 -34.53 -4.64
C GLU A 116 22.44 -33.19 -5.01
N SER A 117 21.26 -33.22 -5.60
CA SER A 117 20.57 -31.95 -6.00
C SER A 117 19.60 -31.42 -4.97
N ALA A 118 19.26 -32.17 -3.95
CA ALA A 118 18.26 -31.80 -2.94
C ALA A 118 18.82 -31.00 -1.74
N ARG A 119 20.14 -30.81 -1.67
CA ARG A 119 20.78 -30.08 -0.55
C ARG A 119 21.20 -28.65 -0.88
N ARG A 120 20.82 -28.10 -2.05
CA ARG A 120 21.16 -26.72 -2.44
C ARG A 120 19.97 -25.77 -2.52
N HIS A 121 18.82 -26.13 -1.99
CA HIS A 121 17.63 -25.28 -2.03
C HIS A 121 17.11 -24.84 -0.65
N SER A 122 17.91 -24.98 0.40
CA SER A 122 17.53 -24.57 1.76
C SER A 122 18.26 -23.32 2.28
N GLU A 123 18.85 -22.53 1.39
CA GLU A 123 19.36 -21.20 1.72
C GLU A 123 18.90 -20.19 0.67
N THR A 124 17.64 -20.20 0.32
CA THR A 124 17.03 -18.96 -0.08
C THR A 124 16.64 -18.27 1.22
N VAL A 125 17.60 -17.62 1.85
CA VAL A 125 17.32 -16.42 2.58
C VAL A 125 16.45 -15.63 1.62
N VAL A 126 15.14 -15.58 1.88
CA VAL A 126 14.27 -14.56 1.38
C VAL A 126 14.81 -13.30 2.03
N SER A 127 15.95 -12.81 1.51
CA SER A 127 16.28 -11.41 1.61
C SER A 127 15.01 -10.75 1.13
N ASN A 128 14.25 -10.23 2.09
CA ASN A 128 13.20 -9.29 1.84
C ASN A 128 13.72 -8.46 0.67
N PRO A 129 13.21 -8.59 -0.56
CA PRO A 129 13.63 -7.69 -1.61
C PRO A 129 13.26 -6.36 -0.99
N ALA A 130 14.29 -5.59 -0.60
CA ALA A 130 14.09 -4.19 -0.25
C ALA A 130 13.12 -3.73 -1.32
N PHE A 131 11.87 -3.52 -0.92
CA PHE A 131 10.73 -3.34 -1.81
C PHE A 131 11.25 -2.41 -2.89
N ASP A 132 11.55 -2.96 -4.07
CA ASP A 132 12.12 -2.16 -5.15
C ASP A 132 10.97 -1.24 -5.56
N LEU A 133 10.93 -0.10 -4.87
CA LEU A 133 9.92 0.94 -4.99
C LEU A 133 9.97 1.63 -6.35
N ARG A 134 10.75 1.06 -7.28
CA ARG A 134 10.58 1.39 -8.67
C ARG A 134 9.25 0.77 -9.11
N PRO A 135 8.14 1.55 -9.12
CA PRO A 135 6.92 1.03 -9.69
C PRO A 135 7.28 0.51 -11.08
N PRO A 136 6.79 -0.66 -11.48
CA PRO A 136 7.01 -1.13 -12.83
C PRO A 136 6.65 0.05 -13.73
N VAL A 137 7.58 0.46 -14.61
CA VAL A 137 7.46 1.61 -15.53
C VAL A 137 6.25 1.38 -16.44
N LYS A 138 5.06 1.42 -15.85
CA LYS A 138 3.78 1.30 -16.54
C LYS A 138 3.05 2.63 -16.43
N ARG A 139 3.37 3.47 -17.48
CA ARG A 139 2.37 4.27 -18.17
C ARG A 139 1.45 5.08 -17.26
N ASN A 140 1.70 6.37 -17.20
CA ASN A 140 0.76 7.38 -16.71
C ASN A 140 0.31 7.20 -15.26
N ILE A 141 1.26 6.90 -14.34
CA ILE A 141 1.00 7.11 -12.93
C ILE A 141 0.98 8.62 -12.70
N SER A 142 -0.19 9.12 -12.32
CA SER A 142 -0.40 10.52 -11.97
C SER A 142 -0.45 10.74 -10.47
N LEU A 143 -0.79 9.70 -9.69
CA LEU A 143 -0.95 9.74 -8.25
C LEU A 143 -0.06 8.69 -7.57
N VAL A 144 0.65 9.11 -6.53
CA VAL A 144 1.44 8.23 -5.65
C VAL A 144 0.93 8.42 -4.22
N ILE A 145 0.51 7.35 -3.58
CA ILE A 145 0.11 7.35 -2.17
C ILE A 145 0.99 6.39 -1.42
N ALA A 146 1.68 6.87 -0.38
CA ALA A 146 2.56 6.07 0.46
C ALA A 146 2.05 6.08 1.91
N ASP A 147 1.82 4.88 2.46
CA ASP A 147 1.32 4.69 3.82
C ASP A 147 2.48 4.28 4.73
N ASP A 148 2.87 5.18 5.62
CA ASP A 148 4.01 5.13 6.55
C ASP A 148 5.32 4.62 5.91
N PRO A 149 5.77 5.26 4.81
CA PRO A 149 6.97 4.83 4.11
C PRO A 149 8.23 5.01 4.97
N ASP A 150 9.26 4.20 4.68
CA ASP A 150 10.56 4.37 5.31
C ASP A 150 11.24 5.68 4.89
N VAL A 151 12.07 6.25 5.77
CA VAL A 151 12.77 7.53 5.53
C VAL A 151 13.66 7.48 4.28
N SER A 152 14.21 6.31 3.95
CA SER A 152 15.01 6.12 2.73
C SER A 152 14.25 6.40 1.43
N GLN A 153 12.92 6.44 1.49
CA GLN A 153 12.04 6.67 0.33
C GLN A 153 11.75 8.15 0.05
N ILE A 154 12.18 9.06 0.92
CA ILE A 154 11.92 10.50 0.80
C ILE A 154 12.38 11.04 -0.55
N GLU A 155 13.63 10.79 -0.94
CA GLU A 155 14.19 11.28 -2.20
C GLU A 155 13.45 10.72 -3.42
N TYR A 156 13.05 9.45 -3.35
CA TYR A 156 12.22 8.84 -4.40
C TYR A 156 10.87 9.55 -4.51
N LEU A 157 10.15 9.73 -3.40
CA LEU A 157 8.83 10.37 -3.39
C LEU A 157 8.90 11.82 -3.85
N LYS A 158 9.93 12.56 -3.44
CA LYS A 158 10.21 13.91 -3.96
C LYS A 158 10.44 13.92 -5.47
N SER A 159 11.22 12.97 -5.97
CA SER A 159 11.47 12.88 -7.40
C SER A 159 10.18 12.64 -8.20
N GLN A 160 9.20 11.91 -7.61
CA GLN A 160 7.89 11.72 -8.24
C GLN A 160 7.09 13.03 -8.29
N ALA A 161 7.13 13.85 -7.23
CA ALA A 161 6.50 15.16 -7.22
C ALA A 161 7.15 16.08 -8.27
N ILE A 162 8.48 16.18 -8.33
CA ILE A 162 9.20 16.97 -9.33
C ILE A 162 8.83 16.57 -10.76
N GLN A 163 8.49 15.30 -11.01
CA GLN A 163 8.00 14.81 -12.30
C GLN A 163 6.55 15.21 -12.60
N GLY A 164 5.92 16.04 -11.76
CA GLY A 164 4.57 16.54 -11.95
C GLY A 164 3.46 15.63 -11.39
N ARG A 165 3.79 14.58 -10.64
CA ARG A 165 2.79 13.71 -10.04
C ARG A 165 2.24 14.30 -8.75
N THR A 166 1.00 13.95 -8.41
CA THR A 166 0.46 14.19 -7.08
C THR A 166 1.04 13.15 -6.13
N VAL A 167 1.74 13.57 -5.08
CA VAL A 167 2.32 12.66 -4.08
C VAL A 167 1.69 12.90 -2.73
N ILE A 168 1.13 11.85 -2.13
CA ILE A 168 0.52 11.89 -0.80
C ILE A 168 1.25 10.89 0.09
N VAL A 169 1.72 11.35 1.24
CA VAL A 169 2.42 10.54 2.23
C VAL A 169 1.65 10.57 3.53
N MET A 170 1.27 9.40 4.04
CA MET A 170 0.68 9.24 5.36
C MET A 170 1.79 8.91 6.34
N SER A 171 2.21 9.84 7.20
CA SER A 171 3.30 9.55 8.14
C SER A 171 3.28 10.45 9.37
N GLN A 172 3.84 9.93 10.48
CA GLN A 172 4.12 10.70 11.70
C GLN A 172 5.59 11.11 11.79
N ARG A 173 6.42 10.65 10.86
CA ARG A 173 7.86 10.86 10.91
C ARG A 173 8.19 12.31 10.60
N GLN A 174 9.04 12.91 11.45
CA GLN A 174 9.42 14.32 11.36
C GLN A 174 10.10 14.67 10.03
N GLU A 175 10.79 13.69 9.44
CA GLU A 175 11.47 13.83 8.17
C GLU A 175 10.48 14.14 7.04
N TYR A 176 9.36 13.43 6.99
CA TYR A 176 8.30 13.68 6.01
C TYR A 176 7.57 14.99 6.28
N ILE A 177 7.27 15.29 7.57
CA ILE A 177 6.59 16.52 7.97
C ILE A 177 7.41 17.76 7.56
N LYS A 178 8.74 17.73 7.74
CA LYS A 178 9.63 18.85 7.40
C LYS A 178 9.91 18.99 5.91
N THR A 179 9.73 17.91 5.17
CA THR A 179 10.14 17.79 3.76
C THR A 179 8.97 18.05 2.81
N ALA A 180 7.73 17.89 3.29
CA ALA A 180 6.53 18.05 2.50
C ALA A 180 6.29 19.51 2.10
N ASP A 181 5.75 19.70 0.89
CA ASP A 181 5.33 21.01 0.40
C ASP A 181 4.03 21.46 1.07
N GLN A 182 3.19 20.50 1.46
CA GLN A 182 1.93 20.74 2.17
C GLN A 182 1.81 19.77 3.34
N LEU A 183 1.38 20.27 4.49
CA LEU A 183 1.11 19.47 5.68
C LEU A 183 -0.37 19.52 6.04
N ILE A 184 -0.96 18.36 6.29
CA ILE A 184 -2.34 18.21 6.75
C ILE A 184 -2.30 17.37 8.02
N THR A 185 -2.93 17.86 9.09
CA THR A 185 -3.02 17.13 10.35
C THR A 185 -4.43 16.56 10.51
N LEU A 186 -4.52 15.25 10.71
CA LEU A 186 -5.76 14.61 11.10
C LEU A 186 -5.88 14.64 12.62
N GLU A 187 -7.02 15.12 13.09
CA GLU A 187 -7.37 15.13 14.50
C GLU A 187 -8.38 14.01 14.79
N ALA A 188 -8.19 13.32 15.91
CA ALA A 188 -9.20 12.39 16.40
C ALA A 188 -10.41 13.19 16.89
N ILE A 189 -11.61 12.69 16.60
CA ILE A 189 -12.88 13.25 17.05
C ILE A 189 -13.22 12.68 18.43
#